data_05aae840f704825e4f893cabbb3b930b
#
_entry.id   05aae840f704825e4f893cabbb3b930b
#
_cell.length_a   1.000
_cell.length_b   1.000
_cell.length_c   1.000
_cell.angle_alpha   90.00
_cell.angle_beta   90.00
_cell.angle_gamma   90.00
#
_symmetry.space_group_name_H-M   'P 1'
#
loop_
_entity.id
_entity.type
_entity.pdbx_description
1 polymer ?
#
loop_
_entity_poly.entity_id
_entity_poly.type
_entity_poly.pdbx_seq_one_letter_code
_entity_poly.pdbx_strand_id
1 'polypeptide(L)'
;MNYSGSNGIRRPPTDRERQLAERRSREALARRRRAEKRAKRKKIAAIVLVLILIAAAIYAIALIRDRAGGNVVLSAKELAAVKREEALEELKDYPVYADAGGLSSKCVLLCDLTTGKVICEKNAAETVKIASLTKIMTAVVAIENVPDLNAGYTMSESVIRYLRSENASVAGFAAGERVTGYDLLYAAMLPSGGDGAMGLADLTAGSQEAFVDMMNAKAKELGMNRTRFTNATGFDDDGNYSCAYDLSLLFEYALKNDLFRKVATSSTYTTSSTAEHPGGIKLRSTVYGGFADNGIGMGDVIGGKTGYTYDAGRCLATYAVKDGEEYILITLGASRTPYHFSDANKIYSEFVDN
;
A
#
# COMPACT_ATOMS: atom_id res chain seq x y z
N MET A 1 -33.60 -8.65 61.29
CA MET A 1 -32.21 -8.68 60.82
C MET A 1 -31.97 -7.44 60.01
N ASN A 2 -31.23 -6.49 60.58
CA ASN A 2 -30.97 -5.18 60.04
C ASN A 2 -29.76 -5.24 59.10
N TYR A 3 -29.93 -4.86 57.85
CA TYR A 3 -28.83 -4.52 56.94
C TYR A 3 -28.78 -3.01 56.76
N SER A 4 -27.87 -2.36 57.46
CA SER A 4 -27.52 -0.96 57.27
C SER A 4 -26.36 -0.88 56.26
N GLY A 5 -26.67 -0.58 54.99
CA GLY A 5 -25.71 -0.21 54.00
C GLY A 5 -25.36 1.27 54.08
N SER A 6 -24.18 1.60 54.59
CA SER A 6 -23.68 2.98 54.62
C SER A 6 -23.18 3.38 53.18
N ASN A 7 -24.03 4.10 52.45
CA ASN A 7 -23.62 4.84 51.26
C ASN A 7 -22.75 6.04 51.69
N GLY A 8 -21.43 5.85 51.64
CA GLY A 8 -20.46 6.92 51.85
C GLY A 8 -20.49 7.90 50.66
N ILE A 9 -21.30 8.95 50.79
CA ILE A 9 -21.28 10.09 49.86
C ILE A 9 -19.90 10.75 49.96
N ARG A 10 -19.03 10.55 48.95
CA ARG A 10 -17.72 11.24 48.89
C ARG A 10 -17.97 12.73 48.75
N ARG A 11 -17.48 13.49 49.72
CA ARG A 11 -17.49 14.96 49.69
C ARG A 11 -16.84 15.47 48.39
N PRO A 12 -17.45 16.42 47.69
CA PRO A 12 -16.82 17.01 46.50
C PRO A 12 -15.50 17.69 46.89
N PRO A 13 -14.46 17.57 46.04
CA PRO A 13 -13.14 18.11 46.36
C PRO A 13 -13.21 19.64 46.44
N THR A 14 -12.52 20.19 47.45
CA THR A 14 -12.39 21.63 47.64
C THR A 14 -11.58 22.28 46.49
N ASP A 15 -11.75 23.58 46.27
CA ASP A 15 -11.02 24.29 45.24
C ASP A 15 -9.50 24.15 45.40
N ARG A 16 -9.01 24.09 46.62
CA ARG A 16 -7.60 23.84 46.94
C ARG A 16 -7.15 22.43 46.50
N GLU A 17 -7.99 21.45 46.69
CA GLU A 17 -7.72 20.04 46.24
C GLU A 17 -7.73 19.92 44.74
N ARG A 18 -8.64 20.63 44.05
CA ARG A 18 -8.67 20.70 42.57
C ARG A 18 -7.40 21.37 42.00
N GLN A 19 -7.00 22.50 42.55
CA GLN A 19 -5.76 23.20 42.14
C GLN A 19 -4.51 22.33 42.38
N LEU A 20 -4.45 21.61 43.48
CA LEU A 20 -3.34 20.69 43.81
C LEU A 20 -3.31 19.51 42.81
N ALA A 21 -4.47 18.94 42.47
CA ALA A 21 -4.59 17.85 41.48
C ALA A 21 -4.16 18.33 40.09
N GLU A 22 -4.61 19.51 39.65
CA GLU A 22 -4.17 20.09 38.37
C GLU A 22 -2.67 20.36 38.33
N ARG A 23 -2.11 20.91 39.41
CA ARG A 23 -0.66 21.14 39.49
C ARG A 23 0.13 19.84 39.41
N ARG A 24 -0.29 18.80 40.16
CA ARG A 24 0.31 17.45 40.07
C ARG A 24 0.21 16.85 38.68
N SER A 25 -0.93 17.01 37.99
CA SER A 25 -1.15 16.53 36.62
C SER A 25 -0.21 17.26 35.63
N ARG A 26 -0.09 18.60 35.74
CA ARG A 26 0.85 19.39 34.90
C ARG A 26 2.31 19.00 35.17
N GLU A 27 2.69 18.79 36.42
CA GLU A 27 4.04 18.33 36.76
C GLU A 27 4.35 16.91 36.27
N ALA A 28 3.38 16.01 36.37
CA ALA A 28 3.48 14.64 35.83
C ALA A 28 3.63 14.65 34.29
N LEU A 29 2.82 15.46 33.59
CA LEU A 29 2.91 15.63 32.15
C LEU A 29 4.25 16.21 31.72
N ALA A 30 4.76 17.22 32.45
CA ALA A 30 6.05 17.82 32.20
C ALA A 30 7.22 16.82 32.41
N ARG A 31 7.13 15.96 33.45
CA ARG A 31 8.09 14.87 33.67
C ARG A 31 8.08 13.85 32.56
N ARG A 32 6.88 13.46 32.10
CA ARG A 32 6.69 12.51 30.98
C ARG A 32 7.30 13.08 29.70
N ARG A 33 7.01 14.32 29.32
CA ARG A 33 7.60 15.00 28.17
C ARG A 33 9.13 15.13 28.24
N ARG A 34 9.68 15.36 29.44
CA ARG A 34 11.14 15.40 29.65
C ARG A 34 11.77 14.00 29.50
N ALA A 35 11.12 12.97 30.00
CA ALA A 35 11.55 11.58 29.85
C ALA A 35 11.52 11.14 28.40
N GLU A 36 10.45 11.45 27.67
CA GLU A 36 10.30 11.20 26.22
C GLU A 36 11.40 11.92 25.41
N LYS A 37 11.63 13.22 25.68
CA LYS A 37 12.74 13.96 25.02
C LYS A 37 14.12 13.35 25.32
N ARG A 38 14.35 12.86 26.55
CA ARG A 38 15.62 12.19 26.91
C ARG A 38 15.77 10.84 26.22
N ALA A 39 14.67 10.06 26.16
CA ALA A 39 14.64 8.79 25.44
C ALA A 39 14.91 9.01 23.94
N LYS A 40 14.24 9.99 23.33
CA LYS A 40 14.44 10.36 21.91
C LYS A 40 15.91 10.76 21.63
N ARG A 41 16.52 11.60 22.51
CA ARG A 41 17.94 11.96 22.37
C ARG A 41 18.89 10.77 22.50
N LYS A 42 18.61 9.81 23.40
CA LYS A 42 19.41 8.60 23.54
C LYS A 42 19.30 7.71 22.31
N LYS A 43 18.08 7.58 21.74
CA LYS A 43 17.86 6.82 20.50
C LYS A 43 18.60 7.46 19.32
N ILE A 44 18.48 8.79 19.13
CA ILE A 44 19.20 9.51 18.08
C ILE A 44 20.72 9.32 18.23
N ALA A 45 21.26 9.41 19.45
CA ALA A 45 22.67 9.16 19.70
C ALA A 45 23.09 7.73 19.36
N ALA A 46 22.24 6.73 19.64
CA ALA A 46 22.51 5.33 19.27
C ALA A 46 22.49 5.14 17.74
N ILE A 47 21.54 5.75 17.04
CA ILE A 47 21.45 5.73 15.57
C ILE A 47 22.69 6.38 14.95
N VAL A 48 23.07 7.56 15.43
CA VAL A 48 24.29 8.26 14.96
C VAL A 48 25.53 7.40 15.18
N LEU A 49 25.62 6.70 16.32
CA LEU A 49 26.74 5.78 16.60
C LEU A 49 26.75 4.61 15.60
N VAL A 50 25.59 4.01 15.32
CA VAL A 50 25.48 2.92 14.33
C VAL A 50 25.86 3.42 12.94
N LEU A 51 25.40 4.60 12.53
CA LEU A 51 25.75 5.20 11.24
C LEU A 51 27.26 5.48 11.14
N ILE A 52 27.89 5.95 12.24
CA ILE A 52 29.35 6.14 12.30
C ILE A 52 30.09 4.79 12.17
N LEU A 53 29.59 3.73 12.80
CA LEU A 53 30.18 2.40 12.68
C LEU A 53 30.04 1.81 11.29
N ILE A 54 28.87 2.02 10.65
CA ILE A 54 28.64 1.61 9.25
C ILE A 54 29.54 2.41 8.30
N ALA A 55 29.63 3.73 8.49
CA ALA A 55 30.54 4.57 7.70
C ALA A 55 31.99 4.17 7.88
N ALA A 56 32.42 3.84 9.11
CA ALA A 56 33.75 3.35 9.40
C ALA A 56 34.00 1.97 8.75
N ALA A 57 33.05 1.07 8.76
CA ALA A 57 33.12 -0.22 8.09
C ALA A 57 33.21 -0.07 6.55
N ILE A 58 32.38 0.81 5.96
CA ILE A 58 32.43 1.14 4.54
C ILE A 58 33.80 1.76 4.18
N TYR A 59 34.29 2.69 5.00
CA TYR A 59 35.63 3.31 4.84
C TYR A 59 36.76 2.29 4.95
N ALA A 60 36.68 1.36 5.91
CA ALA A 60 37.67 0.26 6.04
C ALA A 60 37.63 -0.68 4.82
N ILE A 61 36.44 -1.01 4.29
CA ILE A 61 36.28 -1.81 3.07
C ILE A 61 36.81 -1.04 1.86
N ALA A 62 36.56 0.28 1.78
CA ALA A 62 37.10 1.15 0.74
C ALA A 62 38.66 1.20 0.78
N LEU A 63 39.26 1.32 1.96
CA LEU A 63 40.73 1.28 2.13
C LEU A 63 41.36 -0.07 1.76
N ILE A 64 40.67 -1.19 2.07
CA ILE A 64 41.10 -2.53 1.68
C ILE A 64 41.03 -2.70 0.16
N ARG A 65 39.99 -2.15 -0.48
CA ARG A 65 39.76 -2.22 -1.92
C ARG A 65 40.63 -1.22 -2.72
N ASP A 66 40.89 -0.05 -2.18
CA ASP A 66 41.84 0.93 -2.76
C ASP A 66 43.27 0.35 -2.84
N ARG A 67 43.68 -0.41 -1.83
CA ARG A 67 44.89 -1.23 -1.88
C ARG A 67 44.84 -2.36 -2.92
N ALA A 68 43.65 -2.77 -3.35
CA ALA A 68 43.39 -3.78 -4.38
C ALA A 68 43.02 -3.19 -5.77
N GLY A 69 43.03 -1.85 -5.94
CA GLY A 69 42.86 -1.17 -7.24
C GLY A 69 41.42 -1.05 -7.76
N GLY A 70 40.40 -1.05 -6.90
CA GLY A 70 38.99 -0.95 -7.32
C GLY A 70 38.17 0.11 -6.58
N ASN A 71 37.57 1.04 -7.31
CA ASN A 71 36.56 1.99 -6.78
C ASN A 71 35.33 1.27 -6.25
N VAL A 72 34.95 1.52 -4.97
CA VAL A 72 33.67 1.03 -4.40
C VAL A 72 32.56 1.97 -4.84
N VAL A 73 31.96 1.68 -5.99
CA VAL A 73 30.62 2.17 -6.30
C VAL A 73 29.65 1.10 -5.76
N LEU A 74 28.91 1.43 -4.70
CA LEU A 74 27.80 0.57 -4.26
C LEU A 74 26.90 0.35 -5.48
N SER A 75 26.60 -0.89 -5.80
CA SER A 75 25.62 -1.19 -6.83
C SER A 75 24.27 -0.56 -6.43
N ALA A 76 23.43 -0.22 -7.41
CA ALA A 76 22.09 0.30 -7.15
C ALA A 76 21.32 -0.59 -6.14
N LYS A 77 21.59 -1.90 -6.15
CA LYS A 77 21.03 -2.90 -5.24
C LYS A 77 21.53 -2.73 -3.79
N GLU A 78 22.82 -2.49 -3.59
CA GLU A 78 23.40 -2.27 -2.25
C GLU A 78 22.95 -0.94 -1.67
N LEU A 79 22.86 0.11 -2.50
CA LEU A 79 22.34 1.41 -2.11
C LEU A 79 20.83 1.34 -1.76
N ALA A 80 20.03 0.58 -2.52
CA ALA A 80 18.63 0.34 -2.22
C ALA A 80 18.45 -0.46 -0.91
N ALA A 81 19.32 -1.44 -0.63
CA ALA A 81 19.29 -2.20 0.61
C ALA A 81 19.63 -1.32 1.83
N VAL A 82 20.62 -0.43 1.71
CA VAL A 82 20.99 0.51 2.79
C VAL A 82 19.85 1.50 3.05
N LYS A 83 19.31 2.15 2.01
CA LYS A 83 18.17 3.06 2.15
C LYS A 83 16.93 2.39 2.74
N ARG A 84 16.75 1.10 2.46
CA ARG A 84 15.67 0.30 3.00
C ARG A 84 15.84 -0.01 4.48
N GLU A 85 17.05 -0.38 4.92
CA GLU A 85 17.33 -0.57 6.35
C GLU A 85 17.15 0.72 7.13
N GLU A 86 17.58 1.85 6.57
CA GLU A 86 17.34 3.19 7.11
C GLU A 86 15.83 3.47 7.22
N ALA A 87 15.04 3.20 6.19
CA ALA A 87 13.58 3.38 6.21
C ALA A 87 12.89 2.45 7.23
N LEU A 88 13.33 1.20 7.38
CA LEU A 88 12.80 0.27 8.39
C LEU A 88 13.17 0.68 9.81
N GLU A 89 14.34 1.30 10.02
CA GLU A 89 14.73 1.83 11.31
C GLU A 89 13.96 3.12 11.64
N GLU A 90 13.70 3.97 10.65
CA GLU A 90 12.81 5.13 10.78
C GLU A 90 11.38 4.72 11.12
N LEU A 91 10.85 3.64 10.54
CA LEU A 91 9.52 3.10 10.84
C LEU A 91 9.33 2.73 12.32
N LYS A 92 10.39 2.41 13.05
CA LYS A 92 10.32 2.10 14.49
C LYS A 92 10.04 3.32 15.37
N ASP A 93 10.26 4.52 14.87
CA ASP A 93 10.08 5.78 15.60
C ASP A 93 8.79 6.54 15.25
N TYR A 94 8.01 6.07 14.25
CA TYR A 94 6.72 6.66 13.92
C TYR A 94 5.62 6.18 14.87
N PRO A 95 4.63 7.05 15.14
CA PRO A 95 3.48 6.62 15.93
C PRO A 95 2.81 5.45 15.19
N VAL A 96 2.99 4.25 15.74
CA VAL A 96 2.15 3.12 15.37
C VAL A 96 0.73 3.61 15.59
N TYR A 97 -0.14 3.48 14.60
CA TYR A 97 -1.56 3.67 14.76
C TYR A 97 -2.02 2.53 15.69
N ALA A 98 -1.58 2.68 16.95
CA ALA A 98 -1.93 1.77 18.02
C ALA A 98 -3.44 1.83 18.12
N ASP A 99 -4.04 0.68 18.02
CA ASP A 99 -5.44 0.38 18.19
C ASP A 99 -6.18 1.45 19.01
N ALA A 100 -6.46 2.59 18.36
CA ALA A 100 -7.29 3.64 18.94
C ALA A 100 -8.76 3.20 18.94
N GLY A 101 -8.97 1.86 19.03
CA GLY A 101 -10.26 1.23 19.09
C GLY A 101 -11.08 1.50 17.84
N GLY A 102 -10.74 0.90 16.69
CA GLY A 102 -11.64 1.04 15.59
C GLY A 102 -11.13 0.94 14.15
N LEU A 103 -9.88 0.54 13.89
CA LEU A 103 -9.48 0.16 12.54
C LEU A 103 -9.73 -1.33 12.32
N SER A 104 -10.45 -1.65 11.26
CA SER A 104 -10.70 -3.03 10.84
C SER A 104 -9.52 -3.62 10.07
N SER A 105 -8.71 -2.77 9.45
CA SER A 105 -7.52 -3.17 8.70
C SER A 105 -6.44 -3.73 9.62
N LYS A 106 -5.89 -4.90 9.26
CA LYS A 106 -4.84 -5.57 10.02
C LYS A 106 -3.49 -4.88 9.86
N CYS A 107 -3.16 -4.48 8.62
CA CYS A 107 -1.93 -3.77 8.31
C CYS A 107 -2.27 -2.42 7.66
N VAL A 108 -1.52 -1.39 8.04
CA VAL A 108 -1.71 -0.01 7.57
C VAL A 108 -0.34 0.63 7.36
N LEU A 109 -0.22 1.45 6.31
CA LEU A 109 0.92 2.33 6.09
C LEU A 109 0.47 3.59 5.35
N LEU A 110 0.67 4.76 5.94
CA LEU A 110 0.49 6.06 5.30
C LEU A 110 1.87 6.69 5.07
N CYS A 111 2.14 7.06 3.83
CA CYS A 111 3.39 7.73 3.42
C CYS A 111 3.08 9.08 2.79
N ASP A 112 3.90 10.06 3.10
CA ASP A 112 4.05 11.33 2.41
C ASP A 112 5.10 11.14 1.30
N LEU A 113 4.68 11.17 0.03
CA LEU A 113 5.56 10.99 -1.12
C LEU A 113 6.45 12.21 -1.39
N THR A 114 6.01 13.40 -0.97
CA THR A 114 6.75 14.65 -1.17
C THR A 114 8.00 14.66 -0.30
N THR A 115 7.89 14.20 0.95
CA THR A 115 9.01 14.14 1.89
C THR A 115 9.68 12.77 1.98
N GLY A 116 9.06 11.73 1.43
CA GLY A 116 9.51 10.33 1.53
C GLY A 116 9.34 9.73 2.93
N LYS A 117 8.46 10.32 3.77
CA LYS A 117 8.29 9.92 5.17
C LYS A 117 7.07 9.02 5.36
N VAL A 118 7.22 8.05 6.24
CA VAL A 118 6.09 7.33 6.81
C VAL A 118 5.44 8.20 7.88
N ILE A 119 4.15 8.45 7.76
CA ILE A 119 3.38 9.27 8.71
C ILE A 119 2.82 8.41 9.83
N CYS A 120 2.21 7.27 9.48
CA CYS A 120 1.76 6.29 10.47
C CYS A 120 1.82 4.87 9.90
N GLU A 121 1.95 3.88 10.79
CA GLU A 121 1.97 2.47 10.41
C GLU A 121 1.28 1.59 11.46
N LYS A 122 0.78 0.45 11.01
CA LYS A 122 0.31 -0.67 11.85
C LYS A 122 0.68 -1.95 11.15
N ASN A 123 1.53 -2.79 11.77
CA ASN A 123 1.95 -4.08 11.21
C ASN A 123 2.41 -4.00 9.74
N ALA A 124 3.02 -2.88 9.33
CA ALA A 124 3.31 -2.60 7.92
C ALA A 124 4.26 -3.61 7.28
N ALA A 125 5.08 -4.30 8.08
CA ALA A 125 6.02 -5.32 7.63
C ALA A 125 5.46 -6.76 7.73
N GLU A 126 4.23 -6.95 8.24
CA GLU A 126 3.59 -8.27 8.31
C GLU A 126 3.18 -8.75 6.91
N THR A 127 3.59 -9.96 6.55
CA THR A 127 3.23 -10.58 5.27
C THR A 127 1.82 -11.14 5.32
N VAL A 128 1.01 -10.72 4.36
CA VAL A 128 -0.39 -11.14 4.23
C VAL A 128 -0.75 -11.37 2.76
N LYS A 129 -1.85 -12.06 2.49
CA LYS A 129 -2.45 -12.10 1.15
C LYS A 129 -2.99 -10.71 0.80
N ILE A 130 -2.80 -10.28 -0.44
CA ILE A 130 -3.05 -8.90 -0.87
C ILE A 130 -4.16 -8.75 -1.92
N ALA A 131 -4.74 -9.89 -2.31
CA ALA A 131 -5.78 -9.93 -3.34
C ALA A 131 -5.38 -9.13 -4.60
N SER A 132 -6.33 -8.42 -5.19
CA SER A 132 -6.13 -7.67 -6.44
C SER A 132 -5.21 -6.46 -6.34
N LEU A 133 -4.59 -6.15 -5.18
CA LEU A 133 -3.49 -5.18 -5.17
C LEU A 133 -2.29 -5.71 -5.98
N THR A 134 -2.19 -7.03 -6.18
CA THR A 134 -1.31 -7.70 -7.15
C THR A 134 -1.33 -7.02 -8.54
N LYS A 135 -2.50 -6.54 -8.99
CA LYS A 135 -2.68 -5.91 -10.30
C LYS A 135 -1.93 -4.58 -10.47
N ILE A 136 -1.44 -3.98 -9.37
CA ILE A 136 -0.52 -2.84 -9.45
C ILE A 136 0.79 -3.31 -10.09
N MET A 137 1.36 -4.43 -9.64
CA MET A 137 2.55 -5.02 -10.25
C MET A 137 2.30 -5.47 -11.69
N THR A 138 1.14 -6.08 -11.95
CA THR A 138 0.72 -6.48 -13.30
C THR A 138 0.71 -5.27 -14.26
N ALA A 139 0.14 -4.15 -13.83
CA ALA A 139 0.11 -2.93 -14.62
C ALA A 139 1.52 -2.37 -14.87
N VAL A 140 2.37 -2.31 -13.84
CA VAL A 140 3.75 -1.83 -13.94
C VAL A 140 4.54 -2.66 -14.95
N VAL A 141 4.54 -3.98 -14.80
CA VAL A 141 5.29 -4.89 -15.70
C VAL A 141 4.77 -4.79 -17.12
N ALA A 142 3.47 -4.71 -17.33
CA ALA A 142 2.90 -4.57 -18.68
C ALA A 142 3.25 -3.22 -19.32
N ILE A 143 3.13 -2.11 -18.60
CA ILE A 143 3.47 -0.77 -19.12
C ILE A 143 4.93 -0.70 -19.53
N GLU A 144 5.82 -1.33 -18.79
CA GLU A 144 7.26 -1.28 -19.07
C GLU A 144 7.72 -2.20 -20.21
N ASN A 145 6.97 -3.26 -20.49
CA ASN A 145 7.45 -4.32 -21.39
C ASN A 145 6.60 -4.51 -22.66
N VAL A 146 5.38 -3.96 -22.72
CA VAL A 146 4.58 -3.98 -23.96
C VAL A 146 5.04 -2.86 -24.88
N PRO A 147 5.64 -3.15 -26.06
CA PRO A 147 6.20 -2.11 -26.92
C PRO A 147 5.17 -1.12 -27.46
N ASP A 148 3.95 -1.59 -27.70
CA ASP A 148 2.83 -0.78 -28.18
C ASP A 148 1.52 -1.25 -27.53
N LEU A 149 1.00 -0.47 -26.60
CA LEU A 149 -0.28 -0.73 -25.96
C LEU A 149 -1.50 -0.53 -26.88
N ASN A 150 -1.33 0.00 -28.10
CA ASN A 150 -2.39 -0.03 -29.12
C ASN A 150 -2.44 -1.39 -29.84
N ALA A 151 -1.43 -2.24 -29.68
CA ALA A 151 -1.45 -3.57 -30.26
C ALA A 151 -2.67 -4.35 -29.77
N GLY A 152 -3.34 -5.02 -30.72
CA GLY A 152 -4.50 -5.83 -30.41
C GLY A 152 -4.11 -7.17 -29.80
N TYR A 153 -4.79 -7.55 -28.73
CA TYR A 153 -4.78 -8.87 -28.12
C TYR A 153 -6.13 -9.56 -28.34
N THR A 154 -6.11 -10.84 -28.68
CA THR A 154 -7.34 -11.62 -28.83
C THR A 154 -7.60 -12.38 -27.54
N MET A 155 -8.71 -12.09 -26.88
CA MET A 155 -9.08 -12.71 -25.61
C MET A 155 -9.19 -14.22 -25.72
N SER A 156 -8.36 -14.92 -24.95
CA SER A 156 -8.34 -16.38 -24.96
C SER A 156 -9.61 -16.98 -24.33
N GLU A 157 -10.21 -17.97 -25.02
CA GLU A 157 -11.34 -18.71 -24.48
C GLU A 157 -10.99 -19.45 -23.17
N SER A 158 -9.77 -19.96 -23.06
CA SER A 158 -9.30 -20.62 -21.83
C SER A 158 -9.24 -19.65 -20.65
N VAL A 159 -8.78 -18.41 -20.85
CA VAL A 159 -8.77 -17.35 -19.85
C VAL A 159 -10.20 -17.05 -19.38
N ILE A 160 -11.12 -16.79 -20.32
CA ILE A 160 -12.51 -16.48 -19.97
C ILE A 160 -13.18 -17.64 -19.22
N ARG A 161 -12.94 -18.87 -19.64
CA ARG A 161 -13.49 -20.08 -18.99
C ARG A 161 -12.94 -20.25 -17.57
N TYR A 162 -11.61 -20.08 -17.40
CA TYR A 162 -10.94 -20.14 -16.10
C TYR A 162 -11.50 -19.08 -15.13
N LEU A 163 -11.59 -17.81 -15.55
CA LEU A 163 -12.11 -16.74 -14.71
C LEU A 163 -13.56 -16.94 -14.30
N ARG A 164 -14.38 -17.56 -15.18
CA ARG A 164 -15.75 -17.93 -14.86
C ARG A 164 -15.80 -19.06 -13.80
N SER A 165 -14.91 -20.07 -13.89
CA SER A 165 -14.87 -21.13 -12.88
C SER A 165 -14.42 -20.62 -11.50
N GLU A 166 -13.56 -19.61 -11.47
CA GLU A 166 -13.11 -18.96 -10.24
C GLU A 166 -14.09 -17.89 -9.70
N ASN A 167 -15.21 -17.67 -10.37
CA ASN A 167 -16.16 -16.58 -10.04
C ASN A 167 -15.45 -15.20 -9.88
N ALA A 168 -14.48 -14.95 -10.76
CA ALA A 168 -13.61 -13.79 -10.71
C ALA A 168 -14.33 -12.49 -11.10
N SER A 169 -13.85 -11.35 -10.57
CA SER A 169 -14.18 -10.05 -11.14
C SER A 169 -13.62 -9.97 -12.56
N VAL A 170 -14.44 -9.55 -13.51
CA VAL A 170 -14.07 -9.36 -14.92
C VAL A 170 -14.54 -8.00 -15.44
N ALA A 171 -13.86 -7.47 -16.44
CA ALA A 171 -14.32 -6.30 -17.19
C ALA A 171 -15.49 -6.62 -18.12
N GLY A 172 -15.54 -7.86 -18.60
CA GLY A 172 -16.63 -8.36 -19.42
C GLY A 172 -16.27 -8.64 -20.88
N PHE A 173 -14.98 -8.79 -21.20
CA PHE A 173 -14.55 -9.17 -22.54
C PHE A 173 -15.04 -10.57 -22.92
N ALA A 174 -15.39 -10.73 -24.20
CA ALA A 174 -15.80 -12.01 -24.76
C ALA A 174 -14.61 -12.84 -25.22
N ALA A 175 -14.79 -14.18 -25.26
CA ALA A 175 -13.80 -15.05 -25.88
C ALA A 175 -13.69 -14.74 -27.41
N GLY A 176 -12.46 -14.61 -27.91
CA GLY A 176 -12.19 -14.22 -29.29
C GLY A 176 -12.24 -12.73 -29.57
N GLU A 177 -12.71 -11.92 -28.64
CA GLU A 177 -12.75 -10.46 -28.76
C GLU A 177 -11.35 -9.87 -28.92
N ARG A 178 -11.20 -8.93 -29.85
CA ARG A 178 -9.94 -8.23 -30.09
C ARG A 178 -9.92 -6.88 -29.39
N VAL A 179 -9.12 -6.78 -28.33
CA VAL A 179 -8.98 -5.60 -27.47
C VAL A 179 -7.56 -5.05 -27.51
N THR A 180 -7.35 -3.80 -27.11
CA THR A 180 -6.01 -3.19 -27.05
C THR A 180 -5.34 -3.44 -25.69
N GLY A 181 -4.02 -3.27 -25.62
CA GLY A 181 -3.30 -3.27 -24.34
C GLY A 181 -3.79 -2.17 -23.39
N TYR A 182 -4.22 -1.00 -23.93
CA TYR A 182 -4.88 0.03 -23.11
C TYR A 182 -6.19 -0.47 -22.52
N ASP A 183 -7.04 -1.13 -23.30
CA ASP A 183 -8.30 -1.68 -22.79
C ASP A 183 -8.06 -2.68 -21.68
N LEU A 184 -7.06 -3.57 -21.85
CA LEU A 184 -6.66 -4.54 -20.82
C LEU A 184 -6.14 -3.85 -19.55
N LEU A 185 -5.34 -2.78 -19.71
CA LEU A 185 -4.78 -2.05 -18.57
C LEU A 185 -5.87 -1.38 -17.73
N TYR A 186 -6.80 -0.68 -18.38
CA TYR A 186 -7.94 -0.08 -17.69
C TYR A 186 -8.88 -1.14 -17.10
N ALA A 187 -9.06 -2.27 -17.78
CA ALA A 187 -9.86 -3.39 -17.30
C ALA A 187 -9.26 -4.03 -16.04
N ALA A 188 -7.95 -4.21 -15.98
CA ALA A 188 -7.27 -4.73 -14.78
C ALA A 188 -7.37 -3.77 -13.60
N MET A 189 -7.25 -2.46 -13.83
CA MET A 189 -7.15 -1.48 -12.76
C MET A 189 -8.50 -0.99 -12.26
N LEU A 190 -9.45 -0.60 -13.11
CA LEU A 190 -10.70 0.05 -12.71
C LEU A 190 -11.70 -0.95 -12.09
N PRO A 191 -12.28 -1.90 -12.85
CA PRO A 191 -13.21 -2.89 -12.31
C PRO A 191 -12.48 -4.06 -11.62
N SER A 192 -11.16 -4.02 -11.58
CA SER A 192 -10.34 -5.12 -11.05
C SER A 192 -10.45 -6.41 -11.86
N GLY A 193 -10.65 -6.31 -13.19
CA GLY A 193 -10.90 -7.43 -14.08
C GLY A 193 -9.73 -8.42 -14.16
N GLY A 194 -10.03 -9.70 -13.93
CA GLY A 194 -9.08 -10.79 -14.13
C GLY A 194 -8.77 -11.01 -15.61
N ASP A 195 -9.74 -10.76 -16.48
CA ASP A 195 -9.60 -10.80 -17.94
C ASP A 195 -8.58 -9.76 -18.43
N GLY A 196 -8.65 -8.53 -17.94
CA GLY A 196 -7.63 -7.52 -18.20
C GLY A 196 -6.25 -7.93 -17.70
N ALA A 197 -6.15 -8.45 -16.47
CA ALA A 197 -4.86 -8.82 -15.88
C ALA A 197 -4.19 -10.01 -16.60
N MET A 198 -4.95 -11.07 -16.88
CA MET A 198 -4.44 -12.24 -17.59
C MET A 198 -4.14 -11.92 -19.06
N GLY A 199 -4.97 -11.09 -19.70
CA GLY A 199 -4.71 -10.60 -21.05
C GLY A 199 -3.42 -9.79 -21.13
N LEU A 200 -3.14 -8.91 -20.14
CA LEU A 200 -1.86 -8.20 -20.04
C LEU A 200 -0.68 -9.15 -19.90
N ALA A 201 -0.80 -10.18 -19.05
CA ALA A 201 0.25 -11.15 -18.86
C ALA A 201 0.59 -11.90 -20.15
N ASP A 202 -0.44 -12.38 -20.85
CA ASP A 202 -0.27 -13.06 -22.13
C ASP A 202 0.29 -12.13 -23.21
N LEU A 203 -0.20 -10.90 -23.31
CA LEU A 203 0.29 -9.88 -24.26
C LEU A 203 1.76 -9.52 -24.01
N THR A 204 2.18 -9.47 -22.74
CA THR A 204 3.51 -9.04 -22.33
C THR A 204 4.55 -10.15 -22.48
N ALA A 205 4.23 -11.35 -22.00
CA ALA A 205 5.20 -12.43 -21.82
C ALA A 205 4.85 -13.73 -22.59
N GLY A 206 3.69 -13.78 -23.23
CA GLY A 206 3.20 -14.95 -23.95
C GLY A 206 2.70 -16.08 -23.07
N SER A 207 2.92 -16.05 -21.75
CA SER A 207 2.36 -17.00 -20.79
C SER A 207 2.24 -16.40 -19.40
N GLN A 208 1.35 -16.96 -18.56
CA GLN A 208 1.17 -16.53 -17.16
C GLN A 208 2.43 -16.80 -16.33
N GLU A 209 3.11 -17.91 -16.54
CA GLU A 209 4.31 -18.32 -15.82
C GLU A 209 5.47 -17.35 -16.10
N ALA A 210 5.75 -17.06 -17.38
CA ALA A 210 6.80 -16.12 -17.77
C ALA A 210 6.53 -14.71 -17.23
N PHE A 211 5.26 -14.30 -17.21
CA PHE A 211 4.86 -13.02 -16.64
C PHE A 211 5.07 -12.95 -15.12
N VAL A 212 4.76 -14.01 -14.40
CA VAL A 212 5.01 -14.11 -12.95
C VAL A 212 6.51 -14.01 -12.64
N ASP A 213 7.36 -14.61 -13.46
CA ASP A 213 8.82 -14.45 -13.31
C ASP A 213 9.23 -12.99 -13.46
N MET A 214 8.67 -12.26 -14.44
CA MET A 214 8.89 -10.82 -14.60
C MET A 214 8.39 -10.02 -13.38
N MET A 215 7.21 -10.34 -12.83
CA MET A 215 6.68 -9.70 -11.61
C MET A 215 7.64 -9.87 -10.43
N ASN A 216 8.15 -11.09 -10.21
CA ASN A 216 9.08 -11.37 -9.12
C ASN A 216 10.47 -10.74 -9.35
N ALA A 217 10.93 -10.65 -10.59
CA ALA A 217 12.14 -9.92 -10.94
C ALA A 217 12.00 -8.41 -10.63
N LYS A 218 10.86 -7.80 -10.99
CA LYS A 218 10.55 -6.40 -10.66
C LYS A 218 10.41 -6.19 -9.15
N ALA A 219 9.75 -7.08 -8.43
CA ALA A 219 9.68 -7.01 -6.97
C ALA A 219 11.06 -6.99 -6.33
N LYS A 220 11.97 -7.85 -6.80
CA LYS A 220 13.36 -7.87 -6.33
C LYS A 220 14.13 -6.58 -6.70
N GLU A 221 13.91 -6.03 -7.90
CA GLU A 221 14.49 -4.76 -8.34
C GLU A 221 14.08 -3.60 -7.41
N LEU A 222 12.80 -3.56 -7.03
CA LEU A 222 12.23 -2.55 -6.14
C LEU A 222 12.56 -2.77 -4.65
N GLY A 223 13.25 -3.84 -4.30
CA GLY A 223 13.58 -4.15 -2.90
C GLY A 223 12.40 -4.70 -2.08
N MET A 224 11.35 -5.21 -2.72
CA MET A 224 10.17 -5.82 -2.10
C MET A 224 10.49 -7.22 -1.56
N ASN A 225 11.31 -7.31 -0.50
CA ASN A 225 11.87 -8.59 -0.04
C ASN A 225 10.89 -9.45 0.77
N ARG A 226 9.73 -8.93 1.11
CA ARG A 226 8.62 -9.64 1.77
C ARG A 226 7.47 -9.92 0.80
N THR A 227 7.75 -9.91 -0.50
CA THR A 227 6.76 -10.07 -1.55
C THR A 227 7.12 -11.23 -2.45
N ARG A 228 6.12 -12.02 -2.79
CA ARG A 228 6.16 -13.01 -3.85
C ARG A 228 4.84 -13.02 -4.60
N PHE A 229 4.92 -13.12 -5.91
CA PHE A 229 3.78 -13.28 -6.80
C PHE A 229 3.75 -14.70 -7.38
N THR A 230 2.56 -15.27 -7.51
CA THR A 230 2.32 -16.56 -8.18
C THR A 230 1.32 -16.44 -9.32
N ASN A 231 0.63 -15.32 -9.43
CA ASN A 231 -0.31 -15.05 -10.52
C ASN A 231 -0.47 -13.54 -10.74
N ALA A 232 -0.96 -13.17 -11.92
CA ALA A 232 -1.16 -11.77 -12.31
C ALA A 232 -2.45 -11.13 -11.74
N THR A 233 -3.34 -11.91 -11.14
CA THR A 233 -4.69 -11.48 -10.74
C THR A 233 -4.85 -11.17 -9.27
N GLY A 234 -4.04 -11.78 -8.41
CA GLY A 234 -4.18 -11.73 -6.97
C GLY A 234 -5.19 -12.75 -6.42
N PHE A 235 -5.45 -13.83 -7.12
CA PHE A 235 -6.17 -14.98 -6.56
C PHE A 235 -5.43 -15.57 -5.37
N ASP A 236 -6.19 -16.16 -4.46
CA ASP A 236 -5.63 -16.78 -3.27
C ASP A 236 -4.72 -17.94 -3.67
N ASP A 237 -3.48 -17.85 -3.24
CA ASP A 237 -2.43 -18.85 -3.34
C ASP A 237 -1.48 -18.62 -2.16
N ASP A 238 -1.00 -19.68 -1.53
CA ASP A 238 -0.13 -19.54 -0.35
C ASP A 238 1.23 -18.91 -0.68
N GLY A 239 1.62 -18.94 -1.95
CA GLY A 239 2.81 -18.29 -2.46
C GLY A 239 2.61 -16.84 -2.87
N ASN A 240 1.36 -16.32 -2.92
CA ASN A 240 1.04 -14.95 -3.35
C ASN A 240 0.80 -14.04 -2.16
N TYR A 241 1.82 -13.33 -1.73
CA TYR A 241 1.79 -12.47 -0.54
C TYR A 241 2.66 -11.22 -0.70
N SER A 242 2.38 -10.23 0.14
CA SER A 242 3.19 -9.02 0.30
C SER A 242 2.97 -8.43 1.70
N CYS A 243 3.50 -7.23 1.94
CA CYS A 243 3.21 -6.42 3.12
C CYS A 243 2.90 -4.98 2.73
N ALA A 244 2.35 -4.19 3.65
CA ALA A 244 1.99 -2.80 3.34
C ALA A 244 3.21 -1.96 2.96
N TYR A 245 4.35 -2.22 3.58
CA TYR A 245 5.62 -1.56 3.25
C TYR A 245 6.08 -1.85 1.81
N ASP A 246 6.16 -3.11 1.41
CA ASP A 246 6.58 -3.47 0.05
C ASP A 246 5.59 -2.93 -1.01
N LEU A 247 4.28 -2.95 -0.70
CA LEU A 247 3.27 -2.37 -1.59
C LEU A 247 3.38 -0.84 -1.70
N SER A 248 3.85 -0.15 -0.65
CA SER A 248 4.11 1.28 -0.75
C SER A 248 5.25 1.60 -1.71
N LEU A 249 6.34 0.82 -1.67
CA LEU A 249 7.44 0.94 -2.63
C LEU A 249 6.97 0.73 -4.07
N LEU A 250 6.15 -0.30 -4.29
CA LEU A 250 5.57 -0.58 -5.60
C LEU A 250 4.65 0.55 -6.07
N PHE A 251 3.76 1.03 -5.21
CA PHE A 251 2.77 2.02 -5.58
C PHE A 251 3.41 3.39 -5.81
N GLU A 252 4.37 3.80 -4.98
CA GLU A 252 5.19 4.99 -5.21
C GLU A 252 5.93 4.90 -6.56
N TYR A 253 6.58 3.77 -6.84
CA TYR A 253 7.26 3.55 -8.12
C TYR A 253 6.29 3.67 -9.29
N ALA A 254 5.14 3.02 -9.21
CA ALA A 254 4.12 3.02 -10.25
C ALA A 254 3.57 4.43 -10.53
N LEU A 255 3.32 5.23 -9.49
CA LEU A 255 2.81 6.59 -9.62
C LEU A 255 3.78 7.56 -10.30
N LYS A 256 5.09 7.25 -10.41
CA LYS A 256 6.06 8.03 -11.19
C LYS A 256 5.86 7.89 -12.70
N ASN A 257 5.15 6.83 -13.13
CA ASN A 257 4.79 6.64 -14.54
C ASN A 257 3.46 7.36 -14.84
N ASP A 258 3.48 8.30 -15.79
CA ASP A 258 2.31 9.13 -16.11
C ASP A 258 1.11 8.30 -16.61
N LEU A 259 1.35 7.22 -17.36
CA LEU A 259 0.27 6.34 -17.82
C LEU A 259 -0.35 5.59 -16.66
N PHE A 260 0.46 5.02 -15.77
CA PHE A 260 -0.06 4.34 -14.59
C PHE A 260 -0.86 5.32 -13.70
N ARG A 261 -0.30 6.51 -13.45
CA ARG A 261 -0.97 7.56 -12.66
C ARG A 261 -2.32 7.91 -13.28
N LYS A 262 -2.37 8.14 -14.59
CA LYS A 262 -3.61 8.42 -15.33
C LYS A 262 -4.65 7.31 -15.16
N VAL A 263 -4.23 6.05 -15.31
CA VAL A 263 -5.14 4.89 -15.16
C VAL A 263 -5.64 4.78 -13.72
N ALA A 264 -4.75 4.84 -12.72
CA ALA A 264 -5.09 4.69 -11.31
C ALA A 264 -6.02 5.80 -10.78
N THR A 265 -5.96 7.01 -11.37
CA THR A 265 -6.81 8.16 -11.01
C THR A 265 -8.04 8.31 -11.88
N SER A 266 -8.26 7.44 -12.87
CA SER A 266 -9.46 7.49 -13.71
C SER A 266 -10.67 6.92 -12.96
N SER A 267 -11.78 7.65 -12.92
CA SER A 267 -13.04 7.17 -12.34
C SER A 267 -13.77 6.20 -13.27
N THR A 268 -13.70 6.44 -14.59
CA THR A 268 -14.31 5.62 -15.63
C THR A 268 -13.43 5.58 -16.88
N TYR A 269 -13.60 4.55 -17.69
CA TYR A 269 -13.02 4.41 -19.03
C TYR A 269 -14.00 3.63 -19.89
N THR A 270 -14.09 3.97 -21.18
CA THR A 270 -14.85 3.17 -22.16
C THR A 270 -13.85 2.53 -23.09
N THR A 271 -13.89 1.20 -23.21
CA THR A 271 -12.98 0.45 -24.07
C THR A 271 -13.21 0.78 -25.54
N SER A 272 -12.25 0.39 -26.36
CA SER A 272 -12.40 0.47 -27.82
C SER A 272 -13.65 -0.29 -28.29
N SER A 273 -14.23 0.19 -29.39
CA SER A 273 -15.34 -0.50 -30.06
C SER A 273 -14.85 -1.80 -30.69
N THR A 274 -15.56 -2.89 -30.48
CA THR A 274 -15.29 -4.22 -31.05
C THR A 274 -16.53 -4.78 -31.71
N ALA A 275 -16.44 -5.93 -32.37
CA ALA A 275 -17.61 -6.60 -32.93
C ALA A 275 -18.58 -7.09 -31.82
N GLU A 276 -18.02 -7.56 -30.71
CA GLU A 276 -18.73 -8.07 -29.54
C GLU A 276 -19.35 -6.92 -28.71
N HIS A 277 -18.66 -5.78 -28.66
CA HIS A 277 -19.08 -4.58 -27.93
C HIS A 277 -18.98 -3.34 -28.82
N PRO A 278 -19.93 -3.08 -29.73
CA PRO A 278 -19.87 -1.96 -30.69
C PRO A 278 -19.83 -0.56 -30.03
N GLY A 279 -20.29 -0.44 -28.80
CA GLY A 279 -20.20 0.81 -27.99
C GLY A 279 -19.04 0.84 -27.03
N GLY A 280 -18.18 -0.18 -27.03
CA GLY A 280 -17.19 -0.42 -25.99
C GLY A 280 -17.83 -0.85 -24.66
N ILE A 281 -17.00 -1.23 -23.68
CA ILE A 281 -17.42 -1.56 -22.32
C ILE A 281 -17.13 -0.36 -21.44
N LYS A 282 -18.13 0.13 -20.70
CA LYS A 282 -17.93 1.19 -19.71
C LYS A 282 -17.41 0.62 -18.40
N LEU A 283 -16.13 0.82 -18.14
CA LEU A 283 -15.44 0.43 -16.93
C LEU A 283 -15.58 1.50 -15.85
N ARG A 284 -15.75 1.10 -14.59
CA ARG A 284 -15.84 1.99 -13.43
C ARG A 284 -14.80 1.60 -12.40
N SER A 285 -14.11 2.59 -11.84
CA SER A 285 -13.16 2.36 -10.75
C SER A 285 -13.87 1.86 -9.48
N THR A 286 -13.38 0.76 -8.95
CA THR A 286 -13.85 0.20 -7.68
C THR A 286 -13.48 1.07 -6.47
N VAL A 287 -12.47 1.94 -6.59
CA VAL A 287 -12.14 2.92 -5.54
C VAL A 287 -13.21 4.00 -5.50
N TYR A 288 -13.46 4.71 -6.59
CA TYR A 288 -14.50 5.74 -6.67
C TYR A 288 -15.89 5.17 -6.34
N GLY A 289 -16.20 4.01 -6.93
CA GLY A 289 -17.45 3.31 -6.64
C GLY A 289 -17.59 2.95 -5.18
N GLY A 290 -16.54 2.42 -4.58
CA GLY A 290 -16.56 1.95 -3.21
C GLY A 290 -16.80 3.07 -2.19
N PHE A 291 -16.18 4.22 -2.35
CA PHE A 291 -16.46 5.39 -1.51
C PHE A 291 -17.91 5.88 -1.72
N ALA A 292 -18.31 6.11 -2.97
CA ALA A 292 -19.62 6.65 -3.31
C ALA A 292 -20.78 5.72 -2.91
N ASP A 293 -20.68 4.43 -3.23
CA ASP A 293 -21.75 3.45 -3.00
C ASP A 293 -21.97 3.16 -1.50
N ASN A 294 -20.99 3.49 -0.65
CA ASN A 294 -21.08 3.36 0.80
C ASN A 294 -21.33 4.70 1.52
N GLY A 295 -21.52 5.79 0.78
CA GLY A 295 -21.78 7.12 1.37
C GLY A 295 -20.60 7.69 2.15
N ILE A 296 -19.37 7.24 1.85
CA ILE A 296 -18.13 7.72 2.48
C ILE A 296 -17.50 8.76 1.55
N GLY A 297 -17.18 9.93 2.07
CA GLY A 297 -16.47 10.97 1.31
C GLY A 297 -15.05 10.49 0.94
N MET A 298 -14.61 10.80 -0.27
CA MET A 298 -13.24 10.49 -0.70
C MET A 298 -12.19 11.45 -0.09
N GLY A 299 -12.62 12.63 0.41
CA GLY A 299 -11.69 13.67 0.82
C GLY A 299 -10.72 14.01 -0.32
N ASP A 300 -9.42 14.00 -0.03
CA ASP A 300 -8.35 14.29 -0.97
C ASP A 300 -7.90 13.07 -1.80
N VAL A 301 -8.54 11.90 -1.63
CA VAL A 301 -8.25 10.69 -2.42
C VAL A 301 -8.67 10.90 -3.86
N ILE A 302 -7.72 10.73 -4.78
CA ILE A 302 -7.93 10.90 -6.23
C ILE A 302 -7.81 9.61 -7.04
N GLY A 303 -7.55 8.48 -6.40
CA GLY A 303 -7.48 7.19 -7.09
C GLY A 303 -6.87 6.08 -6.27
N GLY A 304 -6.61 4.95 -6.93
CA GLY A 304 -5.97 3.80 -6.29
C GLY A 304 -6.44 2.45 -6.82
N LYS A 305 -6.36 1.43 -5.95
CA LYS A 305 -6.75 0.06 -6.26
C LYS A 305 -7.38 -0.63 -5.05
N THR A 306 -8.48 -1.34 -5.26
CA THR A 306 -9.10 -2.23 -4.26
C THR A 306 -8.66 -3.69 -4.45
N GLY A 307 -8.76 -4.47 -3.39
CA GLY A 307 -8.57 -5.92 -3.42
C GLY A 307 -9.52 -6.63 -2.48
N TYR A 308 -9.99 -7.80 -2.87
CA TYR A 308 -10.74 -8.69 -1.99
C TYR A 308 -10.61 -10.14 -2.43
N THR A 309 -10.28 -10.99 -1.48
CA THR A 309 -10.50 -12.42 -1.50
C THR A 309 -10.96 -12.86 -0.11
N TYR A 310 -11.39 -14.09 0.03
CA TYR A 310 -11.81 -14.58 1.34
C TYR A 310 -10.65 -14.58 2.35
N ASP A 311 -9.47 -15.00 1.92
CA ASP A 311 -8.29 -15.12 2.78
C ASP A 311 -7.61 -13.76 3.05
N ALA A 312 -7.52 -12.90 2.04
CA ALA A 312 -6.91 -11.59 2.17
C ALA A 312 -7.75 -10.60 2.98
N GLY A 313 -9.08 -10.80 3.02
CA GLY A 313 -10.00 -9.76 3.47
C GLY A 313 -10.06 -8.59 2.49
N ARG A 314 -10.49 -7.41 2.95
CA ARG A 314 -10.57 -6.18 2.13
C ARG A 314 -9.24 -5.44 2.19
N CYS A 315 -8.69 -5.15 1.01
CA CYS A 315 -7.44 -4.44 0.81
C CYS A 315 -7.68 -3.17 -0.02
N LEU A 316 -6.93 -2.12 0.26
CA LEU A 316 -7.06 -0.86 -0.46
C LEU A 316 -5.69 -0.16 -0.52
N ALA A 317 -5.32 0.31 -1.70
CA ALA A 317 -4.24 1.25 -1.92
C ALA A 317 -4.86 2.54 -2.46
N THR A 318 -4.64 3.68 -1.82
CA THR A 318 -5.13 4.98 -2.28
C THR A 318 -4.00 5.96 -2.51
N TYR A 319 -4.20 6.83 -3.49
CA TYR A 319 -3.37 7.99 -3.78
C TYR A 319 -4.20 9.24 -3.52
N ALA A 320 -3.66 10.15 -2.73
CA ALA A 320 -4.32 11.40 -2.35
C ALA A 320 -3.39 12.59 -2.62
N VAL A 321 -4.00 13.74 -2.90
CA VAL A 321 -3.29 15.02 -3.07
C VAL A 321 -4.00 16.09 -2.25
N LYS A 322 -3.27 16.73 -1.33
CA LYS A 322 -3.78 17.81 -0.51
C LYS A 322 -2.77 18.96 -0.46
N ASP A 323 -3.22 20.14 -0.77
CA ASP A 323 -2.40 21.38 -0.77
C ASP A 323 -1.10 21.27 -1.60
N GLY A 324 -1.09 20.39 -2.61
CA GLY A 324 0.05 20.12 -3.47
C GLY A 324 0.99 19.02 -2.96
N GLU A 325 0.77 18.48 -1.76
CA GLU A 325 1.49 17.34 -1.19
C GLU A 325 0.82 16.04 -1.61
N GLU A 326 1.62 15.01 -1.87
CA GLU A 326 1.16 13.71 -2.37
C GLU A 326 1.28 12.64 -1.29
N TYR A 327 0.24 11.81 -1.14
CA TYR A 327 0.16 10.78 -0.12
C TYR A 327 -0.27 9.45 -0.71
N ILE A 328 0.28 8.35 -0.17
CA ILE A 328 -0.23 7.00 -0.40
C ILE A 328 -0.61 6.35 0.92
N LEU A 329 -1.73 5.64 0.90
CA LEU A 329 -2.16 4.83 2.03
C LEU A 329 -2.40 3.41 1.54
N ILE A 330 -1.81 2.45 2.24
CA ILE A 330 -2.04 1.01 2.06
C ILE A 330 -2.76 0.48 3.30
N THR A 331 -3.92 -0.14 3.10
CA THR A 331 -4.65 -0.87 4.15
C THR A 331 -4.92 -2.29 3.71
N LEU A 332 -4.62 -3.28 4.56
CA LEU A 332 -4.75 -4.69 4.24
C LEU A 332 -5.57 -5.42 5.31
N GLY A 333 -6.35 -6.40 4.88
CA GLY A 333 -7.00 -7.33 5.78
C GLY A 333 -8.18 -6.79 6.58
N ALA A 334 -8.90 -5.77 6.08
CA ALA A 334 -10.12 -5.32 6.73
C ALA A 334 -11.22 -6.40 6.63
N SER A 335 -12.00 -6.57 7.73
CA SER A 335 -12.88 -7.73 7.89
C SER A 335 -14.09 -7.75 6.95
N ARG A 336 -14.60 -6.57 6.55
CA ARG A 336 -15.76 -6.43 5.64
C ARG A 336 -15.87 -5.04 5.00
N THR A 337 -16.69 -4.93 3.96
CA THR A 337 -17.12 -3.64 3.41
C THR A 337 -18.06 -2.94 4.41
N PRO A 338 -17.98 -1.61 4.61
CA PRO A 338 -17.08 -0.67 3.93
C PRO A 338 -15.79 -0.33 4.71
N TYR A 339 -15.39 -1.16 5.68
CA TYR A 339 -14.38 -0.79 6.68
C TYR A 339 -13.05 -0.31 6.12
N HIS A 340 -12.53 -0.90 5.04
CA HIS A 340 -11.31 -0.42 4.39
C HIS A 340 -11.41 1.02 3.87
N PHE A 341 -12.60 1.45 3.41
CA PHE A 341 -12.86 2.85 3.03
C PHE A 341 -13.02 3.77 4.25
N SER A 342 -13.73 3.29 5.29
CA SER A 342 -13.88 4.03 6.55
C SER A 342 -12.55 4.21 7.26
N ASP A 343 -11.71 3.18 7.28
CA ASP A 343 -10.36 3.23 7.85
C ASP A 343 -9.51 4.25 7.08
N ALA A 344 -9.56 4.23 5.73
CA ALA A 344 -8.83 5.18 4.91
C ALA A 344 -9.28 6.62 5.18
N ASN A 345 -10.59 6.88 5.20
CA ASN A 345 -11.12 8.21 5.50
C ASN A 345 -10.67 8.70 6.89
N LYS A 346 -10.77 7.83 7.91
CA LYS A 346 -10.33 8.14 9.27
C LYS A 346 -8.84 8.50 9.34
N ILE A 347 -7.99 7.70 8.67
CA ILE A 347 -6.53 7.91 8.67
C ILE A 347 -6.18 9.23 7.99
N TYR A 348 -6.76 9.53 6.82
CA TYR A 348 -6.52 10.81 6.16
C TYR A 348 -6.99 11.99 7.01
N SER A 349 -8.20 11.93 7.59
CA SER A 349 -8.73 12.99 8.45
C SER A 349 -7.90 13.21 9.72
N GLU A 350 -7.28 12.15 10.26
CA GLU A 350 -6.49 12.26 11.49
C GLU A 350 -5.06 12.76 11.25
N PHE A 351 -4.44 12.36 10.14
CA PHE A 351 -3.00 12.57 9.92
C PHE A 351 -2.66 13.53 8.78
N VAL A 352 -3.60 13.82 7.88
CA VAL A 352 -3.39 14.71 6.74
C VAL A 352 -4.22 15.98 6.86
N ASP A 353 -5.41 15.94 7.48
CA ASP A 353 -6.31 17.09 7.62
C ASP A 353 -5.99 17.96 8.85
N ASN A 354 -5.19 17.48 9.78
CA ASN A 354 -4.73 18.18 10.98
C ASN A 354 -3.26 18.59 10.83
#